data_cf2a2359aa4621954e1ca8e5c3522633
#
_entry.id   cf2a2359aa4621954e1ca8e5c3522633
#
_cell.length_a   1.000
_cell.length_b   1.000
_cell.length_c   1.000
_cell.angle_alpha   90.00
_cell.angle_beta   90.00
_cell.angle_gamma   90.00
#
_symmetry.space_group_name_H-M   'P 1'
#
loop_
_entity.id
_entity.type
_entity.pdbx_description
1 polymer ?
#
loop_
_entity_poly.entity_id
_entity_poly.type
_entity_poly.pdbx_seq_one_letter_code
_entity_poly.pdbx_strand_id
1 'polypeptide(L)'
;LITCGKCEYCTSGREHLCPHRVLLGMNRPYERQGVFAELVSSPNQNIYEVPDHLDLNEAAIAEPTAVSLHAVLMGENALKKPLSECRTLVQGAGAIGLLCSLILSKIKGTKNIIMSDPNNLRLSECAKYFDGKFVNPSDKEIQNDSFDVVFDTVGLEVSRQQAISVIKPGGTIVHIGLTQPAGQFNFRKATLQEVTFIGTYCYTNKDFENTIKILAGKQIGKLDWIEYRELKRGAEAFKQIHDGSCSSPKIVLLP
;
A
#
# COMPACT_ATOMS: atom_id res chain seq x y z
N LEU A 1 -13.96 -4.63 -3.65
CA LEU A 1 -14.35 -5.98 -3.22
C LEU A 1 -15.85 -6.18 -3.33
N ILE A 2 -16.32 -7.29 -3.92
CA ILE A 2 -17.71 -7.74 -3.87
C ILE A 2 -17.80 -8.78 -2.75
N THR A 3 -18.73 -8.61 -1.81
CA THR A 3 -18.84 -9.44 -0.61
C THR A 3 -20.27 -9.99 -0.46
N CYS A 4 -20.48 -11.01 0.38
CA CYS A 4 -21.79 -11.64 0.51
C CYS A 4 -22.79 -10.83 1.36
N GLY A 5 -22.36 -9.84 2.11
CA GLY A 5 -23.17 -8.96 2.94
C GLY A 5 -23.78 -9.57 4.21
N LYS A 6 -23.66 -10.89 4.43
CA LYS A 6 -24.40 -11.61 5.48
C LYS A 6 -23.56 -12.50 6.41
N CYS A 7 -22.29 -12.74 6.11
CA CYS A 7 -21.42 -13.51 6.99
C CYS A 7 -20.92 -12.66 8.18
N GLU A 8 -20.38 -13.33 9.17
CA GLU A 8 -19.79 -12.72 10.37
C GLU A 8 -18.87 -11.53 10.05
N TYR A 9 -18.01 -11.69 9.06
CA TYR A 9 -17.08 -10.61 8.64
C TYR A 9 -17.81 -9.41 8.04
N CYS A 10 -18.81 -9.66 7.18
CA CYS A 10 -19.58 -8.58 6.55
C CYS A 10 -20.42 -7.79 7.58
N THR A 11 -20.99 -8.47 8.57
CA THR A 11 -21.85 -7.84 9.59
C THR A 11 -21.07 -7.18 10.72
N SER A 12 -19.74 -7.45 10.81
CA SER A 12 -18.85 -6.85 11.85
C SER A 12 -17.93 -5.76 11.31
N GLY A 13 -18.14 -5.26 10.08
CA GLY A 13 -17.29 -4.21 9.48
C GLY A 13 -15.91 -4.72 9.05
N ARG A 14 -15.77 -6.03 8.82
CA ARG A 14 -14.55 -6.68 8.32
C ARG A 14 -14.82 -7.38 7.00
N GLU A 15 -15.63 -6.79 6.15
CA GLU A 15 -16.12 -7.36 4.90
C GLU A 15 -15.00 -7.75 3.93
N HIS A 16 -13.84 -7.12 4.00
CA HIS A 16 -12.64 -7.48 3.23
C HIS A 16 -12.14 -8.91 3.55
N LEU A 17 -12.51 -9.47 4.71
CA LEU A 17 -12.21 -10.86 5.11
C LEU A 17 -13.33 -11.84 4.77
N CYS A 18 -14.39 -11.41 4.07
CA CYS A 18 -15.48 -12.28 3.66
C CYS A 18 -14.95 -13.52 2.90
N PRO A 19 -15.29 -14.77 3.32
CA PRO A 19 -14.81 -15.96 2.64
C PRO A 19 -15.37 -16.10 1.22
N HIS A 20 -16.45 -15.37 0.89
CA HIS A 20 -17.08 -15.34 -0.43
C HIS A 20 -16.74 -14.07 -1.21
N ARG A 21 -15.66 -13.35 -0.81
CA ARG A 21 -15.26 -12.13 -1.49
C ARG A 21 -14.74 -12.39 -2.90
N VAL A 22 -15.03 -11.46 -3.78
CA VAL A 22 -14.55 -11.47 -5.17
C VAL A 22 -13.90 -10.13 -5.48
N LEU A 23 -12.71 -10.15 -6.09
CA LEU A 23 -12.09 -8.95 -6.67
C LEU A 23 -12.45 -8.83 -8.14
N LEU A 24 -12.74 -7.60 -8.58
CA LEU A 24 -12.86 -7.31 -10.01
C LEU A 24 -11.51 -7.53 -10.69
N GLY A 25 -11.50 -8.25 -11.80
CA GLY A 25 -10.31 -8.53 -12.58
C GLY A 25 -9.43 -9.67 -12.08
N MET A 26 -9.76 -10.32 -10.97
CA MET A 26 -9.07 -11.54 -10.52
C MET A 26 -9.84 -12.81 -10.90
N ASN A 27 -9.11 -13.73 -11.54
CA ASN A 27 -9.62 -15.05 -11.89
C ASN A 27 -9.55 -15.99 -10.69
N ARG A 28 -10.68 -16.65 -10.40
CA ARG A 28 -10.89 -17.73 -9.42
C ARG A 28 -11.14 -17.31 -7.97
N PRO A 29 -12.09 -17.95 -7.29
CA PRO A 29 -13.00 -18.97 -7.87
C PRO A 29 -14.14 -18.39 -8.70
N TYR A 30 -14.32 -17.05 -8.75
CA TYR A 30 -15.43 -16.38 -9.45
C TYR A 30 -14.85 -15.38 -10.43
N GLU A 31 -14.92 -15.71 -11.70
CA GLU A 31 -14.47 -14.82 -12.78
C GLU A 31 -15.33 -13.56 -12.83
N ARG A 32 -14.71 -12.43 -12.62
CA ARG A 32 -15.28 -11.10 -12.88
C ARG A 32 -14.32 -10.32 -13.75
N GLN A 33 -14.87 -9.69 -14.77
CA GLN A 33 -14.07 -8.84 -15.66
C GLN A 33 -13.40 -7.72 -14.87
N GLY A 34 -12.17 -7.35 -15.29
CA GLY A 34 -11.42 -6.24 -14.75
C GLY A 34 -11.89 -4.90 -15.30
N VAL A 35 -11.26 -3.84 -14.81
CA VAL A 35 -11.62 -2.45 -15.12
C VAL A 35 -10.72 -1.80 -16.19
N PHE A 36 -9.82 -2.55 -16.85
CA PHE A 36 -9.10 -2.06 -18.03
C PHE A 36 -9.99 -2.17 -19.26
N ALA A 37 -11.05 -1.37 -19.30
CA ALA A 37 -12.11 -1.38 -20.30
C ALA A 37 -12.82 -0.02 -20.32
N GLU A 38 -13.47 0.31 -21.43
CA GLU A 38 -14.31 1.51 -21.56
C GLU A 38 -15.57 1.43 -20.70
N LEU A 39 -16.09 0.21 -20.48
CA LEU A 39 -17.29 -0.05 -19.69
C LEU A 39 -17.03 -1.18 -18.70
N VAL A 40 -17.54 -1.02 -17.50
CA VAL A 40 -17.48 -2.03 -16.43
C VAL A 40 -18.84 -2.20 -15.76
N SER A 41 -19.20 -3.43 -15.41
CA SER A 41 -20.38 -3.74 -14.60
C SER A 41 -19.96 -4.01 -13.16
N SER A 42 -20.55 -3.29 -12.21
CA SER A 42 -20.30 -3.46 -10.78
C SER A 42 -21.62 -3.45 -9.99
N PRO A 43 -21.74 -4.23 -8.91
CA PRO A 43 -22.88 -4.10 -7.99
C PRO A 43 -22.99 -2.69 -7.42
N ASN A 44 -24.20 -2.19 -7.27
CA ASN A 44 -24.46 -0.83 -6.76
C ASN A 44 -23.78 -0.55 -5.41
N GLN A 45 -23.73 -1.52 -4.52
CA GLN A 45 -23.08 -1.41 -3.22
C GLN A 45 -21.56 -1.20 -3.25
N ASN A 46 -20.94 -1.36 -4.42
CA ASN A 46 -19.52 -1.14 -4.64
C ASN A 46 -19.22 0.18 -5.36
N ILE A 47 -20.25 1.00 -5.57
CA ILE A 47 -20.12 2.30 -6.23
C ILE A 47 -20.18 3.37 -5.14
N TYR A 48 -19.20 4.27 -5.18
CA TYR A 48 -19.07 5.40 -4.27
C TYR A 48 -19.14 6.69 -5.07
N GLU A 49 -19.88 7.66 -4.55
CA GLU A 49 -19.94 8.98 -5.14
C GLU A 49 -18.60 9.70 -4.99
N VAL A 50 -18.14 10.29 -6.08
CA VAL A 50 -16.95 11.13 -6.10
C VAL A 50 -17.42 12.57 -5.96
N PRO A 51 -16.97 13.34 -4.93
CA PRO A 51 -17.35 14.74 -4.78
C PRO A 51 -16.97 15.58 -6.01
N ASP A 52 -17.81 16.52 -6.41
CA ASP A 52 -17.65 17.35 -7.63
C ASP A 52 -16.30 18.06 -7.73
N HIS A 53 -15.67 18.38 -6.60
CA HIS A 53 -14.39 19.09 -6.53
C HIS A 53 -13.16 18.14 -6.54
N LEU A 54 -13.35 16.82 -6.58
CA LEU A 54 -12.29 15.84 -6.74
C LEU A 54 -12.20 15.43 -8.21
N ASP A 55 -11.07 15.68 -8.85
CA ASP A 55 -10.82 15.23 -10.23
C ASP A 55 -10.94 13.71 -10.33
N LEU A 56 -11.64 13.21 -11.35
CA LEU A 56 -11.85 11.78 -11.56
C LEU A 56 -10.53 11.02 -11.80
N ASN A 57 -9.55 11.66 -12.42
CA ASN A 57 -8.24 11.07 -12.63
C ASN A 57 -7.50 10.92 -11.29
N GLU A 58 -7.64 11.88 -10.39
CA GLU A 58 -7.13 11.78 -9.02
C GLU A 58 -7.91 10.74 -8.21
N ALA A 59 -9.23 10.64 -8.39
CA ALA A 59 -10.06 9.62 -7.74
C ALA A 59 -9.68 8.18 -8.14
N ALA A 60 -9.07 7.97 -9.30
CA ALA A 60 -8.62 6.65 -9.77
C ALA A 60 -7.60 5.97 -8.84
N ILE A 61 -6.96 6.71 -7.92
CA ILE A 61 -6.07 6.10 -6.91
C ILE A 61 -6.76 5.81 -5.58
N ALA A 62 -8.08 5.94 -5.49
CA ALA A 62 -8.80 5.68 -4.24
C ALA A 62 -8.55 4.25 -3.72
N GLU A 63 -8.54 3.26 -4.61
CA GLU A 63 -8.32 1.87 -4.23
C GLU A 63 -6.94 1.65 -3.59
N PRO A 64 -5.80 1.93 -4.25
CA PRO A 64 -4.48 1.75 -3.63
C PRO A 64 -4.26 2.66 -2.40
N THR A 65 -4.93 3.82 -2.34
CA THR A 65 -4.88 4.67 -1.14
C THR A 65 -5.62 4.03 0.02
N ALA A 66 -6.75 3.36 -0.22
CA ALA A 66 -7.50 2.65 0.82
C ALA A 66 -6.71 1.45 1.36
N VAL A 67 -6.03 0.69 0.49
CA VAL A 67 -5.09 -0.38 0.91
C VAL A 67 -4.01 0.18 1.83
N SER A 68 -3.40 1.30 1.44
CA SER A 68 -2.33 1.94 2.20
C SER A 68 -2.83 2.51 3.54
N LEU A 69 -4.02 3.12 3.54
CA LEU A 69 -4.65 3.64 4.76
C LEU A 69 -4.95 2.52 5.74
N HIS A 70 -5.56 1.43 5.27
CA HIS A 70 -5.85 0.25 6.09
C HIS A 70 -4.58 -0.32 6.73
N ALA A 71 -3.51 -0.48 5.95
CA ALA A 71 -2.23 -0.99 6.44
C ALA A 71 -1.61 -0.06 7.51
N VAL A 72 -1.66 1.26 7.30
CA VAL A 72 -1.16 2.24 8.28
C VAL A 72 -1.97 2.19 9.57
N LEU A 73 -3.30 2.10 9.48
CA LEU A 73 -4.18 1.98 10.66
C LEU A 73 -3.96 0.68 11.42
N MET A 74 -3.77 -0.45 10.72
CA MET A 74 -3.44 -1.73 11.36
C MET A 74 -2.10 -1.66 12.10
N GLY A 75 -1.09 -1.04 11.50
CA GLY A 75 0.20 -0.81 12.13
C GLY A 75 0.10 0.09 13.37
N GLU A 76 -0.63 1.20 13.25
CA GLU A 76 -0.86 2.16 14.36
C GLU A 76 -1.53 1.48 15.57
N ASN A 77 -2.55 0.66 15.33
CA ASN A 77 -3.27 -0.04 16.38
C ASN A 77 -2.42 -1.08 17.14
N ALA A 78 -1.34 -1.57 16.52
CA ALA A 78 -0.44 -2.55 17.15
C ALA A 78 0.73 -1.89 17.92
N LEU A 79 0.98 -0.61 17.69
CA LEU A 79 2.07 0.11 18.33
C LEU A 79 1.67 0.59 19.74
N LYS A 80 2.65 0.65 20.65
CA LYS A 80 2.49 1.17 22.02
C LYS A 80 2.75 2.69 22.11
N LYS A 81 3.08 3.35 21.00
CA LYS A 81 3.33 4.78 20.92
C LYS A 81 2.80 5.34 19.59
N PRO A 82 2.56 6.64 19.48
CA PRO A 82 2.07 7.26 18.26
C PRO A 82 3.04 7.07 17.08
N LEU A 83 2.51 6.93 15.86
CA LEU A 83 3.32 6.86 14.64
C LEU A 83 4.23 8.07 14.44
N SER A 84 3.81 9.25 14.90
CA SER A 84 4.62 10.49 14.87
C SER A 84 5.95 10.39 15.62
N GLU A 85 6.06 9.49 16.60
CA GLU A 85 7.26 9.22 17.39
C GLU A 85 8.07 8.02 16.91
N CYS A 86 7.56 7.32 15.90
CA CYS A 86 8.18 6.10 15.40
C CYS A 86 9.27 6.39 14.38
N ARG A 87 10.35 5.61 14.44
CA ARG A 87 11.27 5.44 13.31
C ARG A 87 10.69 4.37 12.40
N THR A 88 10.35 4.74 11.20
CA THR A 88 9.57 3.95 10.26
C THR A 88 10.38 3.58 9.03
N LEU A 89 10.35 2.32 8.63
CA LEU A 89 10.85 1.86 7.32
C LEU A 89 9.66 1.52 6.43
N VAL A 90 9.67 2.03 5.20
CA VAL A 90 8.77 1.62 4.12
C VAL A 90 9.61 0.95 3.04
N GLN A 91 9.38 -0.33 2.81
CA GLN A 91 10.04 -1.10 1.78
C GLN A 91 9.20 -1.08 0.50
N GLY A 92 9.80 -0.64 -0.60
CA GLY A 92 9.17 -0.45 -1.90
C GLY A 92 8.82 1.01 -2.19
N ALA A 93 9.27 1.52 -3.34
CA ALA A 93 8.97 2.86 -3.88
C ALA A 93 7.91 2.79 -5.02
N GLY A 94 7.01 1.84 -4.95
CA GLY A 94 5.83 1.76 -5.80
C GLY A 94 4.66 2.57 -5.24
N ALA A 95 3.48 2.46 -5.88
CA ALA A 95 2.29 3.20 -5.48
C ALA A 95 1.92 3.00 -4.00
N ILE A 96 1.91 1.75 -3.50
CA ILE A 96 1.55 1.45 -2.11
C ILE A 96 2.58 2.04 -1.14
N GLY A 97 3.89 1.89 -1.43
CA GLY A 97 4.93 2.45 -0.56
C GLY A 97 4.89 3.97 -0.50
N LEU A 98 4.71 4.65 -1.64
CA LEU A 98 4.56 6.10 -1.66
C LEU A 98 3.30 6.55 -0.90
N LEU A 99 2.16 5.91 -1.14
CA LEU A 99 0.90 6.24 -0.46
C LEU A 99 0.98 6.00 1.06
N CYS A 100 1.57 4.88 1.51
CA CYS A 100 1.87 4.67 2.93
C CYS A 100 2.73 5.82 3.50
N SER A 101 3.79 6.21 2.81
CA SER A 101 4.69 7.29 3.26
C SER A 101 3.98 8.64 3.30
N LEU A 102 3.12 8.94 2.33
CA LEU A 102 2.32 10.17 2.32
C LEU A 102 1.31 10.20 3.48
N ILE A 103 0.63 9.10 3.75
CA ILE A 103 -0.30 8.98 4.89
C ILE A 103 0.47 9.12 6.21
N LEU A 104 1.59 8.43 6.35
CA LEU A 104 2.46 8.51 7.53
C LEU A 104 2.94 9.94 7.78
N SER A 105 3.50 10.61 6.75
CA SER A 105 4.09 11.93 6.90
C SER A 105 3.04 13.02 7.08
N LYS A 106 2.00 13.05 6.23
CA LYS A 106 1.06 14.17 6.14
C LYS A 106 -0.17 14.04 7.03
N ILE A 107 -0.60 12.82 7.32
CA ILE A 107 -1.79 12.56 8.16
C ILE A 107 -1.39 12.15 9.57
N LYS A 108 -0.39 11.26 9.71
CA LYS A 108 0.05 10.75 11.02
C LYS A 108 1.19 11.57 11.64
N GLY A 109 1.77 12.50 10.91
CA GLY A 109 2.83 13.38 11.40
C GLY A 109 4.17 12.67 11.65
N THR A 110 4.39 11.51 11.05
CA THR A 110 5.65 10.77 11.18
C THR A 110 6.77 11.51 10.47
N LYS A 111 7.81 11.88 11.21
CA LYS A 111 8.95 12.67 10.70
C LYS A 111 10.14 11.79 10.31
N ASN A 112 10.27 10.61 10.90
CA ASN A 112 11.44 9.74 10.72
C ASN A 112 11.10 8.56 9.82
N ILE A 113 10.87 8.83 8.54
CA ILE A 113 10.54 7.83 7.52
C ILE A 113 11.77 7.58 6.67
N ILE A 114 12.11 6.29 6.51
CA ILE A 114 13.06 5.81 5.53
C ILE A 114 12.31 4.99 4.49
N MET A 115 12.45 5.33 3.22
CA MET A 115 11.96 4.53 2.10
C MET A 115 13.11 3.76 1.47
N SER A 116 12.91 2.48 1.21
CA SER A 116 13.94 1.60 0.62
C SER A 116 13.43 0.92 -0.65
N ASP A 117 14.18 1.06 -1.74
CA ASP A 117 13.90 0.39 -3.02
C ASP A 117 15.21 0.19 -3.80
N PRO A 118 15.42 -0.93 -4.52
CA PRO A 118 16.59 -1.09 -5.38
C PRO A 118 16.56 -0.20 -6.63
N ASN A 119 15.42 0.37 -6.98
CA ASN A 119 15.25 1.24 -8.15
C ASN A 119 15.46 2.71 -7.79
N ASN A 120 16.62 3.26 -8.11
CA ASN A 120 16.99 4.66 -7.86
C ASN A 120 16.09 5.66 -8.60
N LEU A 121 15.53 5.31 -9.76
CA LEU A 121 14.60 6.19 -10.48
C LEU A 121 13.32 6.41 -9.66
N ARG A 122 12.76 5.32 -9.09
CA ARG A 122 11.57 5.41 -8.24
C ARG A 122 11.83 6.13 -6.92
N LEU A 123 13.00 5.87 -6.29
CA LEU A 123 13.39 6.59 -5.07
C LEU A 123 13.49 8.10 -5.33
N SER A 124 14.14 8.49 -6.43
CA SER A 124 14.28 9.90 -6.81
C SER A 124 12.94 10.57 -7.11
N GLU A 125 12.00 9.84 -7.70
CA GLU A 125 10.64 10.33 -7.93
C GLU A 125 9.90 10.53 -6.60
N CYS A 126 9.88 9.51 -5.74
CA CYS A 126 9.21 9.58 -4.43
C CYS A 126 9.76 10.69 -3.53
N ALA A 127 11.05 11.01 -3.63
CA ALA A 127 11.71 12.05 -2.84
C ALA A 127 11.16 13.47 -3.07
N LYS A 128 10.40 13.68 -4.13
CA LYS A 128 9.78 14.99 -4.43
C LYS A 128 8.52 15.27 -3.59
N TYR A 129 7.92 14.26 -2.94
CA TYR A 129 6.56 14.33 -2.41
C TYR A 129 6.45 14.28 -0.88
N PHE A 130 7.48 13.82 -0.19
CA PHE A 130 7.54 13.89 1.27
C PHE A 130 8.99 14.04 1.76
N ASP A 131 9.14 14.59 2.96
CA ASP A 131 10.42 14.71 3.64
C ASP A 131 10.77 13.38 4.31
N GLY A 132 11.83 12.73 3.84
CA GLY A 132 12.27 11.42 4.30
C GLY A 132 13.69 11.08 3.86
N LYS A 133 14.15 9.91 4.26
CA LYS A 133 15.41 9.35 3.75
C LYS A 133 15.11 8.27 2.73
N PHE A 134 15.86 8.26 1.65
CA PHE A 134 15.69 7.35 0.53
C PHE A 134 16.97 6.52 0.40
N VAL A 135 16.83 5.19 0.45
CA VAL A 135 17.96 4.26 0.53
C VAL A 135 17.80 3.15 -0.49
N ASN A 136 18.78 3.01 -1.36
CA ASN A 136 18.94 1.78 -2.13
C ASN A 136 19.65 0.76 -1.24
N PRO A 137 19.03 -0.40 -0.93
CA PRO A 137 19.62 -1.40 -0.05
C PRO A 137 20.85 -2.08 -0.64
N SER A 138 21.10 -1.95 -1.95
CA SER A 138 22.33 -2.42 -2.61
C SER A 138 23.52 -1.50 -2.38
N ASP A 139 23.26 -0.21 -2.15
CA ASP A 139 24.30 0.83 -2.00
C ASP A 139 24.63 1.10 -0.53
N LYS A 140 23.66 0.89 0.35
CA LYS A 140 23.80 1.19 1.77
C LYS A 140 23.02 0.23 2.65
N GLU A 141 23.71 -0.36 3.60
CA GLU A 141 23.11 -1.23 4.60
C GLU A 141 22.14 -0.44 5.52
N ILE A 142 20.98 -1.03 5.76
CA ILE A 142 19.99 -0.51 6.71
C ILE A 142 20.28 -1.13 8.08
N GLN A 143 20.51 -0.29 9.07
CA GLN A 143 20.92 -0.70 10.41
C GLN A 143 19.92 -1.65 11.07
N ASN A 144 20.40 -2.76 11.62
CA ASN A 144 19.64 -3.73 12.40
C ASN A 144 19.04 -3.11 13.68
N ASP A 145 17.97 -3.69 14.16
CA ASP A 145 17.30 -3.35 15.43
C ASP A 145 17.07 -1.84 15.62
N SER A 146 16.66 -1.16 14.55
CA SER A 146 16.61 0.30 14.55
C SER A 146 15.24 0.91 14.27
N PHE A 147 14.25 0.11 13.81
CA PHE A 147 12.93 0.61 13.46
C PHE A 147 11.85 0.16 14.46
N ASP A 148 10.95 1.06 14.75
CA ASP A 148 9.77 0.77 15.57
C ASP A 148 8.67 0.08 14.77
N VAL A 149 8.57 0.43 13.47
CA VAL A 149 7.64 -0.19 12.54
C VAL A 149 8.23 -0.30 11.13
N VAL A 150 7.94 -1.41 10.46
CA VAL A 150 8.31 -1.66 9.05
C VAL A 150 7.04 -1.95 8.26
N PHE A 151 6.84 -1.24 7.16
CA PHE A 151 5.80 -1.51 6.17
C PHE A 151 6.44 -2.21 4.96
N ASP A 152 6.23 -3.52 4.82
CA ASP A 152 6.69 -4.28 3.66
C ASP A 152 5.63 -4.23 2.56
N THR A 153 5.79 -3.31 1.62
CA THR A 153 4.89 -3.15 0.46
C THR A 153 5.33 -3.97 -0.75
N VAL A 154 6.41 -4.76 -0.61
CA VAL A 154 7.01 -5.57 -1.67
C VAL A 154 6.57 -7.02 -1.57
N GLY A 155 6.73 -7.65 -0.40
CA GLY A 155 6.36 -9.03 -0.17
C GLY A 155 7.28 -10.05 -0.84
N LEU A 156 8.55 -9.73 -0.99
CA LEU A 156 9.60 -10.67 -1.38
C LEU A 156 10.22 -11.34 -0.15
N GLU A 157 10.85 -12.50 -0.32
CA GLU A 157 11.61 -13.14 0.76
C GLU A 157 12.68 -12.19 1.31
N VAL A 158 13.41 -11.52 0.44
CA VAL A 158 14.46 -10.57 0.82
C VAL A 158 13.93 -9.39 1.62
N SER A 159 12.75 -8.85 1.28
CA SER A 159 12.14 -7.77 2.05
C SER A 159 11.68 -8.25 3.42
N ARG A 160 11.09 -9.43 3.53
CA ARG A 160 10.71 -10.04 4.82
C ARG A 160 11.92 -10.33 5.72
N GLN A 161 13.02 -10.84 5.15
CA GLN A 161 14.26 -11.07 5.90
C GLN A 161 14.88 -9.77 6.38
N GLN A 162 14.88 -8.73 5.54
CA GLN A 162 15.33 -7.40 5.96
C GLN A 162 14.44 -6.83 7.06
N ALA A 163 13.09 -6.90 6.90
CA ALA A 163 12.15 -6.40 7.89
C ALA A 163 12.42 -6.99 9.29
N ILE A 164 12.55 -8.32 9.39
CA ILE A 164 12.85 -8.96 10.68
C ILE A 164 14.25 -8.65 11.20
N SER A 165 15.24 -8.35 10.35
CA SER A 165 16.58 -8.00 10.79
C SER A 165 16.66 -6.58 11.37
N VAL A 166 15.90 -5.63 10.79
CA VAL A 166 15.99 -4.20 11.15
C VAL A 166 14.99 -3.77 12.23
N ILE A 167 13.95 -4.58 12.48
CA ILE A 167 12.95 -4.25 13.51
C ILE A 167 13.53 -4.33 14.92
N LYS A 168 13.15 -3.40 15.80
CA LYS A 168 13.50 -3.40 17.21
C LYS A 168 12.74 -4.48 17.99
N PRO A 169 13.24 -4.88 19.16
CA PRO A 169 12.44 -5.63 20.12
C PRO A 169 11.10 -4.93 20.41
N GLY A 170 10.01 -5.69 20.40
CA GLY A 170 8.65 -5.17 20.57
C GLY A 170 8.12 -4.36 19.37
N GLY A 171 8.85 -4.30 18.27
CA GLY A 171 8.44 -3.57 17.07
C GLY A 171 7.41 -4.30 16.23
N THR A 172 6.84 -3.61 15.24
CA THR A 172 5.75 -4.12 14.39
C THR A 172 6.16 -4.18 12.93
N ILE A 173 5.93 -5.33 12.28
CA ILE A 173 6.06 -5.52 10.84
C ILE A 173 4.66 -5.61 10.25
N VAL A 174 4.33 -4.70 9.33
CA VAL A 174 3.08 -4.68 8.57
C VAL A 174 3.38 -5.18 7.16
N HIS A 175 2.90 -6.37 6.83
CA HIS A 175 3.15 -7.04 5.56
C HIS A 175 1.97 -6.86 4.61
N ILE A 176 2.20 -6.20 3.49
CA ILE A 176 1.19 -5.77 2.51
C ILE A 176 1.44 -6.43 1.15
N GLY A 177 2.71 -6.50 0.75
CA GLY A 177 3.12 -6.99 -0.57
C GLY A 177 2.85 -8.49 -0.75
N LEU A 178 2.52 -8.90 -1.98
CA LEU A 178 2.12 -10.27 -2.33
C LEU A 178 3.01 -10.91 -3.41
N THR A 179 4.22 -10.42 -3.62
CA THR A 179 5.07 -10.83 -4.76
C THR A 179 5.50 -12.30 -4.67
N GLN A 180 5.82 -12.79 -3.47
CA GLN A 180 6.19 -14.19 -3.25
C GLN A 180 5.32 -14.82 -2.17
N PRO A 181 4.69 -15.99 -2.44
CA PRO A 181 3.76 -16.64 -1.50
C PRO A 181 4.46 -17.28 -0.30
N ALA A 182 5.74 -17.60 -0.41
CA ALA A 182 6.52 -18.28 0.63
C ALA A 182 7.93 -17.70 0.71
N GLY A 183 8.69 -18.11 1.70
CA GLY A 183 10.08 -17.73 1.90
C GLY A 183 10.50 -17.88 3.36
N GLN A 184 11.80 -17.71 3.62
CA GLN A 184 12.36 -17.79 4.96
C GLN A 184 12.01 -16.54 5.78
N PHE A 185 11.82 -16.76 7.09
CA PHE A 185 11.61 -15.72 8.08
C PHE A 185 12.24 -16.14 9.40
N ASN A 186 12.94 -15.24 10.09
CA ASN A 186 13.60 -15.56 11.35
C ASN A 186 12.58 -15.58 12.52
N PHE A 187 11.80 -16.64 12.62
CA PHE A 187 10.82 -16.83 13.70
C PHE A 187 11.47 -16.85 15.09
N ARG A 188 12.72 -17.35 15.21
CA ARG A 188 13.44 -17.33 16.49
C ARG A 188 13.64 -15.89 16.97
N LYS A 189 14.10 -14.98 16.10
CA LYS A 189 14.23 -13.56 16.43
C LYS A 189 12.87 -12.95 16.76
N ALA A 190 11.84 -13.22 15.94
CA ALA A 190 10.49 -12.73 16.19
C ALA A 190 9.98 -13.11 17.59
N THR A 191 10.18 -14.38 17.99
CA THR A 191 9.79 -14.87 19.32
C THR A 191 10.60 -14.24 20.45
N LEU A 192 11.94 -14.23 20.31
CA LEU A 192 12.83 -13.73 21.38
C LEU A 192 12.72 -12.21 21.60
N GLN A 193 12.27 -11.48 20.60
CA GLN A 193 12.13 -10.02 20.64
C GLN A 193 10.66 -9.56 20.70
N GLU A 194 9.70 -10.47 20.84
CA GLU A 194 8.25 -10.15 20.87
C GLU A 194 7.81 -9.28 19.70
N VAL A 195 8.31 -9.59 18.47
CA VAL A 195 7.96 -8.84 17.27
C VAL A 195 6.52 -9.13 16.86
N THR A 196 5.73 -8.10 16.66
CA THR A 196 4.38 -8.23 16.08
C THR A 196 4.47 -8.29 14.56
N PHE A 197 3.93 -9.36 13.95
CA PHE A 197 3.80 -9.49 12.50
C PHE A 197 2.33 -9.45 12.09
N ILE A 198 1.95 -8.51 11.23
CA ILE A 198 0.58 -8.30 10.77
C ILE A 198 0.52 -8.43 9.27
N GLY A 199 -0.24 -9.40 8.75
CA GLY A 199 -0.67 -9.40 7.36
C GLY A 199 -1.87 -8.47 7.18
N THR A 200 -1.85 -7.64 6.14
CA THR A 200 -2.99 -6.80 5.78
C THR A 200 -3.53 -7.19 4.41
N TYR A 201 -4.84 -7.06 4.23
CA TYR A 201 -5.49 -7.41 2.97
C TYR A 201 -6.56 -6.39 2.62
N CYS A 202 -6.42 -5.76 1.44
CA CYS A 202 -7.36 -4.78 0.93
C CYS A 202 -7.70 -3.68 1.97
N TYR A 203 -8.98 -3.43 2.20
CA TYR A 203 -9.51 -2.35 3.05
C TYR A 203 -10.96 -2.64 3.42
N THR A 204 -11.47 -2.00 4.47
CA THR A 204 -12.89 -1.98 4.81
C THR A 204 -13.63 -0.93 3.97
N ASN A 205 -14.96 -1.05 3.84
CA ASN A 205 -15.77 -0.01 3.22
C ASN A 205 -15.55 1.36 3.89
N LYS A 206 -15.37 1.35 5.20
CA LYS A 206 -15.07 2.57 5.98
C LYS A 206 -13.73 3.20 5.60
N ASP A 207 -12.70 2.39 5.36
CA ASP A 207 -11.39 2.89 4.90
C ASP A 207 -11.53 3.50 3.52
N PHE A 208 -12.32 2.91 2.62
CA PHE A 208 -12.56 3.44 1.29
C PHE A 208 -13.30 4.78 1.32
N GLU A 209 -14.37 4.91 2.12
CA GLU A 209 -15.08 6.18 2.33
C GLU A 209 -14.15 7.27 2.89
N ASN A 210 -13.30 6.91 3.87
CA ASN A 210 -12.34 7.84 4.44
C ASN A 210 -11.29 8.25 3.40
N THR A 211 -10.89 7.33 2.53
CA THR A 211 -9.94 7.60 1.44
C THR A 211 -10.48 8.63 0.46
N ILE A 212 -11.76 8.54 0.06
CA ILE A 212 -12.39 9.54 -0.81
C ILE A 212 -12.33 10.93 -0.14
N LYS A 213 -12.59 11.01 1.17
CA LYS A 213 -12.49 12.27 1.93
C LYS A 213 -11.05 12.80 2.01
N ILE A 214 -10.07 11.91 2.18
CA ILE A 214 -8.64 12.25 2.20
C ILE A 214 -8.22 12.84 0.84
N LEU A 215 -8.62 12.22 -0.27
CA LEU A 215 -8.31 12.68 -1.61
C LEU A 215 -9.00 14.01 -1.91
N ALA A 216 -10.32 14.11 -1.66
CA ALA A 216 -11.10 15.34 -1.84
C ALA A 216 -10.54 16.51 -1.01
N GLY A 217 -10.09 16.24 0.23
CA GLY A 217 -9.44 17.21 1.10
C GLY A 217 -7.96 17.47 0.79
N LYS A 218 -7.41 16.86 -0.25
CA LYS A 218 -5.99 16.97 -0.66
C LYS A 218 -4.99 16.72 0.48
N GLN A 219 -5.36 15.86 1.44
CA GLN A 219 -4.62 15.66 2.69
C GLN A 219 -3.27 14.94 2.48
N ILE A 220 -3.12 14.20 1.38
CA ILE A 220 -1.84 13.57 1.01
C ILE A 220 -0.99 14.42 0.04
N GLY A 221 -1.44 15.65 -0.24
CA GLY A 221 -0.73 16.61 -1.09
C GLY A 221 -0.98 16.40 -2.58
N LYS A 222 -0.03 16.90 -3.40
CA LYS A 222 -0.14 16.80 -4.86
C LYS A 222 0.05 15.37 -5.35
N LEU A 223 -0.62 15.04 -6.45
CA LEU A 223 -0.61 13.73 -7.09
C LEU A 223 0.11 13.73 -8.44
N ASP A 224 1.02 14.68 -8.65
CA ASP A 224 1.78 14.86 -9.89
C ASP A 224 2.71 13.67 -10.22
N TRP A 225 2.84 12.72 -9.31
CA TRP A 225 3.57 11.46 -9.48
C TRP A 225 2.77 10.40 -10.24
N ILE A 226 1.50 10.65 -10.55
CA ILE A 226 0.65 9.77 -11.34
C ILE A 226 0.90 10.08 -12.82
N GLU A 227 1.26 9.06 -13.57
CA GLU A 227 1.34 9.14 -15.02
C GLU A 227 0.04 8.67 -15.66
N TYR A 228 -0.49 9.44 -16.61
CA TYR A 228 -1.71 9.11 -17.34
C TYR A 228 -1.37 8.64 -18.75
N ARG A 229 -1.97 7.54 -19.19
CA ARG A 229 -1.80 6.99 -20.54
C ARG A 229 -3.13 6.53 -21.10
N GLU A 230 -3.26 6.57 -22.42
CA GLU A 230 -4.41 5.98 -23.10
C GLU A 230 -4.48 4.46 -22.84
N LEU A 231 -5.68 3.90 -22.70
CA LEU A 231 -5.93 2.47 -22.41
C LEU A 231 -5.20 1.55 -23.41
N LYS A 232 -5.15 1.92 -24.71
CA LYS A 232 -4.45 1.16 -25.74
C LYS A 232 -2.94 0.98 -25.50
N ARG A 233 -2.33 1.84 -24.66
CA ARG A 233 -0.92 1.75 -24.26
C ARG A 233 -0.69 0.90 -22.99
N GLY A 234 -1.71 0.20 -22.51
CA GLY A 234 -1.65 -0.58 -21.29
C GLY A 234 -0.56 -1.66 -21.31
N ALA A 235 -0.42 -2.40 -22.41
CA ALA A 235 0.62 -3.44 -22.55
C ALA A 235 2.05 -2.86 -22.41
N GLU A 236 2.30 -1.68 -23.01
CA GLU A 236 3.57 -0.96 -22.86
C GLU A 236 3.80 -0.52 -21.41
N ALA A 237 2.75 0.00 -20.76
CA ALA A 237 2.81 0.41 -19.37
C ALA A 237 3.20 -0.75 -18.43
N PHE A 238 2.55 -1.91 -18.59
CA PHE A 238 2.87 -3.12 -17.82
C PHE A 238 4.31 -3.56 -18.03
N LYS A 239 4.79 -3.56 -19.28
CA LYS A 239 6.18 -3.89 -19.58
C LYS A 239 7.16 -2.97 -18.86
N GLN A 240 6.98 -1.65 -18.95
CA GLN A 240 7.88 -0.67 -18.34
C GLN A 240 7.88 -0.73 -16.81
N ILE A 241 6.74 -1.03 -16.19
CA ILE A 241 6.66 -1.26 -14.74
C ILE A 241 7.44 -2.52 -14.38
N HIS A 242 7.31 -3.61 -15.17
CA HIS A 242 7.97 -4.89 -14.94
C HIS A 242 9.49 -4.78 -15.08
N ASP A 243 9.98 -4.12 -16.13
CA ASP A 243 11.42 -3.93 -16.39
C ASP A 243 12.05 -2.89 -15.45
N GLY A 244 11.25 -2.16 -14.65
CA GLY A 244 11.73 -1.11 -13.76
C GLY A 244 12.17 0.17 -14.49
N SER A 245 11.87 0.32 -15.78
CA SER A 245 12.23 1.51 -16.57
C SER A 245 11.28 2.70 -16.37
N CYS A 246 10.14 2.49 -15.71
CA CYS A 246 9.19 3.54 -15.35
C CYS A 246 9.56 4.13 -13.98
N SER A 247 9.81 5.45 -13.93
CA SER A 247 10.07 6.18 -12.67
C SER A 247 8.78 6.46 -11.92
N SER A 248 7.65 6.60 -12.62
CA SER A 248 6.36 6.90 -12.02
C SER A 248 5.88 5.76 -11.12
N PRO A 249 5.55 6.01 -9.86
CA PRO A 249 5.04 4.99 -8.93
C PRO A 249 3.69 4.39 -9.37
N LYS A 250 2.89 5.14 -10.14
CA LYS A 250 1.58 4.72 -10.63
C LYS A 250 1.30 5.23 -12.03
N ILE A 251 0.83 4.33 -12.88
CA ILE A 251 0.24 4.67 -14.17
C ILE A 251 -1.27 4.45 -14.07
N VAL A 252 -2.06 5.43 -14.50
CA VAL A 252 -3.51 5.35 -14.68
C VAL A 252 -3.79 5.28 -16.17
N LEU A 253 -4.59 4.32 -16.60
CA LEU A 253 -5.00 4.15 -17.97
C LEU A 253 -6.34 4.82 -18.19
N LEU A 254 -6.41 5.70 -19.19
CA LEU A 254 -7.61 6.43 -19.57
C LEU A 254 -8.24 5.72 -20.78
N PRO A 255 -9.54 5.37 -20.73
CA PRO A 255 -10.26 4.76 -21.82
C PRO A 255 -10.43 5.68 -23.04
#